data_1d72686e117fc8f5dab0a8a207c1dc92
#
_entry.id   1d72686e117fc8f5dab0a8a207c1dc92
#
_cell.length_a   1.000
_cell.length_b   1.000
_cell.length_c   1.000
_cell.angle_alpha   90.00
_cell.angle_beta   90.00
_cell.angle_gamma   90.00
#
_symmetry.space_group_name_H-M   'P 1'
#
loop_
_entity.id
_entity.type
_entity.pdbx_description
1 polymer ?
#
loop_
_entity_poly.entity_id
_entity_poly.type
_entity_poly.pdbx_seq_one_letter_code
_entity_poly.pdbx_strand_id
1 'polypeptide(L)'
;MGQEVMESLTPAQQVVKIVNEELTKLMGGEEPQTLHIKNKGQTVMMMCGLQGNGKTTHAAKLGRYYKAQGRRPLLVACDIYRPAAIDQLRIVGEQAGVPVYEMGTEKPEKIAKQAVEYAKDHGY
;
A
#
# COMPACT_ATOMS: atom_id res chain seq x y z
N MET A 1 18.06 20.14 26.36
CA MET A 1 17.56 18.76 26.16
C MET A 1 17.81 18.02 27.44
N GLY A 2 16.82 17.92 28.30
CA GLY A 2 16.95 17.29 29.61
C GLY A 2 15.95 16.16 29.76
N GLN A 3 16.20 15.03 29.11
CA GLN A 3 15.58 13.79 29.59
C GLN A 3 16.46 13.21 30.68
N GLU A 4 15.83 12.86 31.80
CA GLU A 4 16.51 12.26 32.92
C GLU A 4 17.28 11.01 32.48
N VAL A 5 18.56 10.98 32.90
CA VAL A 5 19.47 9.84 32.65
C VAL A 5 19.00 8.67 33.48
N MET A 6 18.48 7.60 32.85
CA MET A 6 18.21 6.37 33.60
C MET A 6 19.54 5.77 34.10
N GLU A 7 19.66 5.55 35.37
CA GLU A 7 20.90 5.12 36.03
C GLU A 7 21.50 3.79 35.52
N SER A 8 20.71 3.00 34.75
CA SER A 8 21.13 1.69 34.20
C SER A 8 21.66 1.70 32.78
N LEU A 9 21.64 2.83 32.06
CA LEU A 9 22.05 2.94 30.67
C LEU A 9 23.24 3.89 30.51
N THR A 10 24.20 3.53 29.64
CA THR A 10 25.25 4.45 29.22
C THR A 10 24.68 5.59 28.39
N PRO A 11 25.35 6.77 28.31
CA PRO A 11 24.89 7.89 27.46
C PRO A 11 24.64 7.47 26.01
N ALA A 12 25.48 6.62 25.43
CA ALA A 12 25.32 6.12 24.07
C ALA A 12 24.05 5.25 23.92
N GLN A 13 23.79 4.37 24.89
CA GLN A 13 22.58 3.54 24.89
C GLN A 13 21.30 4.37 25.04
N GLN A 14 21.35 5.46 25.79
CA GLN A 14 20.23 6.39 25.91
C GLN A 14 19.92 7.10 24.61
N VAL A 15 20.92 7.53 23.86
CA VAL A 15 20.73 8.14 22.52
C VAL A 15 20.04 7.14 21.59
N VAL A 16 20.49 5.89 21.58
CA VAL A 16 19.87 4.83 20.77
C VAL A 16 18.40 4.61 21.20
N LYS A 17 18.11 4.58 22.48
CA LYS A 17 16.75 4.43 23.00
C LYS A 17 15.85 5.59 22.55
N ILE A 18 16.30 6.83 22.71
CA ILE A 18 15.55 8.04 22.32
C ILE A 18 15.26 8.02 20.82
N VAL A 19 16.27 7.72 19.99
CA VAL A 19 16.09 7.63 18.53
C VAL A 19 15.08 6.55 18.17
N ASN A 20 15.16 5.37 18.81
CA ASN A 20 14.20 4.29 18.59
C ASN A 20 12.77 4.70 18.96
N GLU A 21 12.58 5.34 20.11
CA GLU A 21 11.26 5.82 20.56
C GLU A 21 10.69 6.89 19.62
N GLU A 22 11.51 7.84 19.19
CA GLU A 22 11.07 8.89 18.26
C GLU A 22 10.75 8.35 16.87
N LEU A 23 11.53 7.40 16.34
CA LEU A 23 11.23 6.73 15.08
C LEU A 23 9.95 5.88 15.19
N THR A 24 9.75 5.19 16.31
CA THR A 24 8.52 4.42 16.55
C THR A 24 7.28 5.32 16.56
N LYS A 25 7.35 6.47 17.24
CA LYS A 25 6.27 7.48 17.23
C LYS A 25 6.00 8.01 15.81
N LEU A 26 7.07 8.33 15.07
CA LEU A 26 6.96 8.82 13.68
C LEU A 26 6.27 7.81 12.76
N MET A 27 6.48 6.53 13.00
CA MET A 27 5.87 5.44 12.23
C MET A 27 4.46 5.05 12.71
N GLY A 28 3.88 5.77 13.66
CA GLY A 28 2.51 5.57 14.13
C GLY A 28 2.38 5.04 15.57
N GLY A 29 3.48 4.85 16.28
CA GLY A 29 3.48 4.39 17.68
C GLY A 29 3.17 2.90 17.82
N GLU A 30 2.73 2.51 19.00
CA GLU A 30 2.38 1.12 19.35
C GLU A 30 0.93 0.76 18.96
N GLU A 31 0.11 1.75 18.66
CA GLU A 31 -1.28 1.53 18.28
C GLU A 31 -1.39 0.95 16.86
N PRO A 32 -2.22 -0.09 16.67
CA PRO A 32 -2.45 -0.65 15.34
C PRO A 32 -3.03 0.38 14.39
N GLN A 33 -2.30 0.72 13.35
CA GLN A 33 -2.79 1.62 12.30
C GLN A 33 -3.71 0.86 11.35
N THR A 34 -4.96 1.26 11.26
CA THR A 34 -5.95 0.66 10.37
C THR A 34 -6.16 1.51 9.13
N LEU A 35 -6.36 0.86 7.98
CA LEU A 35 -6.75 1.55 6.77
C LEU A 35 -8.22 1.96 6.83
N HIS A 36 -8.52 3.19 6.46
CA HIS A 36 -9.88 3.70 6.41
C HIS A 36 -10.63 3.15 5.19
N ILE A 37 -11.26 1.99 5.36
CA ILE A 37 -12.06 1.35 4.32
C ILE A 37 -13.51 1.76 4.47
N LYS A 38 -14.12 2.26 3.40
CA LYS A 38 -15.54 2.62 3.38
C LYS A 38 -16.41 1.36 3.54
N ASN A 39 -17.44 1.47 4.36
CA ASN A 39 -18.43 0.39 4.50
C ASN A 39 -19.37 0.30 3.29
N LYS A 40 -19.64 1.43 2.64
CA LYS A 40 -20.45 1.52 1.42
C LYS A 40 -19.69 2.33 0.37
N GLY A 41 -19.76 1.88 -0.87
CA GLY A 41 -19.07 2.49 -2.00
C GLY A 41 -17.63 2.04 -2.12
N GLN A 42 -16.88 2.70 -2.99
CA GLN A 42 -15.52 2.33 -3.32
C GLN A 42 -14.50 2.98 -2.39
N THR A 43 -13.46 2.24 -2.10
CA THR A 43 -12.23 2.76 -1.49
C THR A 43 -11.12 2.67 -2.51
N VAL A 44 -10.49 3.78 -2.83
CA VAL A 44 -9.35 3.85 -3.75
C VAL A 44 -8.06 3.95 -2.94
N MET A 45 -7.12 3.05 -3.18
CA MET A 45 -5.79 3.07 -2.56
C MET A 45 -4.74 3.31 -3.64
N MET A 46 -3.90 4.32 -3.45
CA MET A 46 -2.77 4.59 -4.33
C MET A 46 -1.49 4.08 -3.68
N MET A 47 -0.83 3.12 -4.35
CA MET A 47 0.45 2.59 -3.90
C MET A 47 1.58 3.50 -4.37
N CYS A 48 2.19 4.23 -3.45
CA CYS A 48 3.27 5.16 -3.72
C CYS A 48 4.60 4.66 -3.16
N GLY A 49 5.69 5.03 -3.80
CA GLY A 49 7.04 4.70 -3.35
C GLY A 49 8.03 4.64 -4.50
N LEU A 50 9.32 4.62 -4.16
CA LEU A 50 10.39 4.48 -5.13
C LEU A 50 10.38 3.09 -5.80
N GLN A 51 11.08 2.97 -6.92
CA GLN A 51 11.27 1.69 -7.60
C GLN A 51 11.93 0.68 -6.65
N GLY A 52 11.49 -0.58 -6.72
CA GLY A 52 11.99 -1.64 -5.86
C GLY A 52 11.41 -1.70 -4.44
N ASN A 53 10.53 -0.76 -4.03
CA ASN A 53 9.93 -0.74 -2.70
C ASN A 53 8.74 -1.71 -2.52
N GLY A 54 8.54 -2.61 -3.46
CA GLY A 54 7.54 -3.68 -3.33
C GLY A 54 6.08 -3.26 -3.57
N LYS A 55 5.81 -2.11 -4.21
CA LYS A 55 4.43 -1.63 -4.48
C LYS A 55 3.54 -2.69 -5.12
N THR A 56 4.00 -3.30 -6.20
CA THR A 56 3.26 -4.32 -6.96
C THR A 56 2.93 -5.54 -6.09
N THR A 57 3.93 -6.03 -5.35
CA THR A 57 3.76 -7.18 -4.45
C THR A 57 2.79 -6.86 -3.31
N HIS A 58 2.89 -5.67 -2.71
CA HIS A 58 2.00 -5.26 -1.63
C HIS A 58 0.57 -5.01 -2.14
N ALA A 59 0.39 -4.46 -3.33
CA ALA A 59 -0.92 -4.31 -3.94
C ALA A 59 -1.63 -5.67 -4.09
N ALA A 60 -0.93 -6.69 -4.59
CA ALA A 60 -1.49 -8.03 -4.72
C ALA A 60 -1.81 -8.66 -3.35
N LYS A 61 -0.93 -8.51 -2.36
CA LYS A 61 -1.15 -9.00 -0.99
C LYS A 61 -2.35 -8.33 -0.33
N LEU A 62 -2.49 -7.00 -0.46
CA LEU A 62 -3.66 -6.27 0.03
C LEU A 62 -4.94 -6.72 -0.68
N GLY A 63 -4.89 -6.91 -1.99
CA GLY A 63 -6.00 -7.44 -2.75
C GLY A 63 -6.45 -8.81 -2.23
N ARG A 64 -5.51 -9.74 -2.04
CA ARG A 64 -5.80 -11.05 -1.45
C ARG A 64 -6.38 -10.96 -0.04
N TYR A 65 -5.80 -10.08 0.79
CA TYR A 65 -6.25 -9.86 2.17
C TYR A 65 -7.70 -9.39 2.23
N TYR A 66 -8.07 -8.37 1.44
CA TYR A 66 -9.44 -7.86 1.42
C TYR A 66 -10.41 -8.82 0.74
N LYS A 67 -9.96 -9.58 -0.26
CA LYS A 67 -10.76 -10.65 -0.86
C LYS A 67 -11.15 -11.71 0.16
N ALA A 68 -10.21 -12.10 1.04
CA ALA A 68 -10.49 -13.06 2.13
C ALA A 68 -11.50 -12.52 3.15
N GLN A 69 -11.67 -11.20 3.25
CA GLN A 69 -12.68 -10.54 4.07
C GLN A 69 -14.04 -10.33 3.34
N GLY A 70 -14.23 -10.97 2.20
CA GLY A 70 -15.47 -10.87 1.42
C GLY A 70 -15.59 -9.60 0.57
N ARG A 71 -14.50 -8.81 0.44
CA ARG A 71 -14.46 -7.65 -0.44
C ARG A 71 -14.10 -8.04 -1.87
N ARG A 72 -14.39 -7.16 -2.82
CA ARG A 72 -14.09 -7.36 -4.25
C ARG A 72 -13.01 -6.37 -4.71
N PRO A 73 -11.73 -6.65 -4.47
CA PRO A 73 -10.64 -5.79 -4.89
C PRO A 73 -10.41 -5.85 -6.40
N LEU A 74 -9.96 -4.74 -6.97
CA LEU A 74 -9.48 -4.61 -8.33
C LEU A 74 -8.09 -3.98 -8.30
N LEU A 75 -7.12 -4.61 -8.92
CA LEU A 75 -5.80 -4.04 -9.15
C LEU A 75 -5.81 -3.20 -10.42
N VAL A 76 -5.12 -2.07 -10.43
CA VAL A 76 -5.08 -1.16 -11.58
C VAL A 76 -3.64 -0.88 -11.98
N ALA A 77 -3.31 -1.16 -13.24
CA ALA A 77 -1.98 -0.97 -13.80
C ALA A 77 -1.82 0.48 -14.30
N CYS A 78 -1.21 1.33 -13.49
CA CYS A 78 -0.91 2.73 -13.84
C CYS A 78 0.57 2.98 -14.17
N ASP A 79 1.47 2.01 -13.98
CA ASP A 79 2.88 2.11 -14.36
C ASP A 79 3.06 1.73 -15.83
N ILE A 80 2.84 2.70 -16.71
CA ILE A 80 2.92 2.53 -18.17
C ILE A 80 4.33 2.75 -18.71
N TYR A 81 5.22 3.34 -17.92
CA TYR A 81 6.56 3.71 -18.37
C TYR A 81 7.55 2.54 -18.37
N ARG A 82 7.21 1.46 -17.67
CA ARG A 82 8.00 0.22 -17.64
C ARG A 82 7.20 -0.90 -18.31
N PRO A 83 7.62 -1.38 -19.49
CA PRO A 83 6.87 -2.39 -20.25
C PRO A 83 6.53 -3.65 -19.44
N ALA A 84 7.47 -4.11 -18.60
CA ALA A 84 7.29 -5.30 -17.78
C ALA A 84 6.37 -5.08 -16.54
N ALA A 85 6.03 -3.84 -16.18
CA ALA A 85 5.28 -3.55 -14.96
C ALA A 85 3.81 -4.01 -15.06
N ILE A 86 3.20 -3.86 -16.21
CA ILE A 86 1.82 -4.32 -16.46
C ILE A 86 1.75 -5.84 -16.38
N ASP A 87 2.67 -6.53 -17.06
CA ASP A 87 2.74 -8.00 -17.03
C ASP A 87 3.03 -8.53 -15.63
N GLN A 88 3.92 -7.87 -14.90
CA GLN A 88 4.21 -8.21 -13.52
C GLN A 88 2.97 -8.09 -12.62
N LEU A 89 2.19 -7.01 -12.76
CA LEU A 89 0.96 -6.85 -12.00
C LEU A 89 -0.08 -7.91 -12.37
N ARG A 90 -0.17 -8.27 -13.65
CA ARG A 90 -1.06 -9.33 -14.14
C ARG A 90 -0.72 -10.67 -13.49
N ILE A 91 0.56 -11.06 -13.50
CA ILE A 91 1.03 -12.33 -12.91
C ILE A 91 0.72 -12.39 -11.41
N VAL A 92 1.08 -11.33 -10.65
CA VAL A 92 0.82 -11.34 -9.20
C VAL A 92 -0.68 -11.23 -8.87
N GLY A 93 -1.46 -10.58 -9.72
CA GLY A 93 -2.93 -10.55 -9.61
C GLY A 93 -3.55 -11.93 -9.79
N GLU A 94 -3.12 -12.68 -10.80
CA GLU A 94 -3.54 -14.08 -11.01
C GLU A 94 -3.17 -14.96 -9.82
N GLN A 95 -1.94 -14.87 -9.33
CA GLN A 95 -1.48 -15.62 -8.15
C GLN A 95 -2.29 -15.30 -6.89
N ALA A 96 -2.70 -14.05 -6.73
CA ALA A 96 -3.56 -13.60 -5.63
C ALA A 96 -5.05 -13.91 -5.87
N GLY A 97 -5.42 -14.30 -7.08
CA GLY A 97 -6.81 -14.47 -7.50
C GLY A 97 -7.58 -13.14 -7.52
N VAL A 98 -6.92 -12.03 -7.82
CA VAL A 98 -7.49 -10.68 -7.86
C VAL A 98 -7.43 -10.17 -9.30
N PRO A 99 -8.54 -9.69 -9.88
CA PRO A 99 -8.55 -9.17 -11.23
C PRO A 99 -7.71 -7.91 -11.38
N VAL A 100 -7.13 -7.73 -12.55
CA VAL A 100 -6.30 -6.57 -12.91
C VAL A 100 -6.98 -5.82 -14.05
N TYR A 101 -7.13 -4.51 -13.87
CA TYR A 101 -7.57 -3.58 -14.89
C TYR A 101 -6.37 -2.91 -15.53
N GLU A 102 -6.31 -2.94 -16.86
CA GLU A 102 -5.25 -2.35 -17.66
C GLU A 102 -5.81 -1.69 -18.93
N MET A 103 -5.11 -0.69 -19.42
CA MET A 103 -5.42 0.00 -20.66
C MET A 103 -4.16 0.21 -21.54
N GLY A 104 -3.22 -0.70 -21.46
CA GLY A 104 -1.96 -0.59 -22.19
C GLY A 104 -1.18 0.68 -21.83
N THR A 105 -0.81 1.48 -22.84
CA THR A 105 0.03 2.69 -22.70
C THR A 105 -0.76 4.00 -22.63
N GLU A 106 -2.03 3.94 -22.29
CA GLU A 106 -2.84 5.15 -22.06
C GLU A 106 -2.30 5.96 -20.87
N LYS A 107 -2.64 7.26 -20.82
CA LYS A 107 -2.19 8.14 -19.73
C LYS A 107 -2.68 7.62 -18.37
N PRO A 108 -1.82 7.60 -17.33
CA PRO A 108 -2.18 7.07 -16.01
C PRO A 108 -3.44 7.69 -15.40
N GLU A 109 -3.65 9.00 -15.59
CA GLU A 109 -4.83 9.69 -15.09
C GLU A 109 -6.12 9.18 -15.75
N LYS A 110 -6.05 8.87 -17.05
CA LYS A 110 -7.18 8.31 -17.80
C LYS A 110 -7.46 6.88 -17.34
N ILE A 111 -6.40 6.07 -17.17
CA ILE A 111 -6.52 4.70 -16.66
C ILE A 111 -7.18 4.72 -15.28
N ALA A 112 -6.69 5.55 -14.36
CA ALA A 112 -7.22 5.65 -13.00
C ALA A 112 -8.70 6.05 -12.99
N LYS A 113 -9.09 7.07 -13.77
CA LYS A 113 -10.47 7.51 -13.87
C LYS A 113 -11.40 6.42 -14.40
N GLN A 114 -11.03 5.78 -15.49
CA GLN A 114 -11.85 4.72 -16.09
C GLN A 114 -11.89 3.46 -15.23
N ALA A 115 -10.80 3.14 -14.51
CA ALA A 115 -10.79 2.03 -13.58
C ALA A 115 -11.75 2.25 -12.40
N VAL A 116 -11.88 3.47 -11.89
CA VAL A 116 -12.86 3.81 -10.84
C VAL A 116 -14.29 3.65 -11.35
N GLU A 117 -14.59 4.12 -12.56
CA GLU A 117 -15.90 3.95 -13.18
C GLU A 117 -16.21 2.46 -13.42
N TYR A 118 -15.27 1.72 -14.00
CA TYR A 118 -15.37 0.28 -14.22
C TYR A 118 -15.61 -0.48 -12.89
N ALA A 119 -14.85 -0.15 -11.86
CA ALA A 119 -14.99 -0.77 -10.56
C ALA A 119 -16.36 -0.49 -9.92
N LYS A 120 -16.92 0.71 -10.13
CA LYS A 120 -18.25 1.08 -9.67
C LYS A 120 -19.34 0.27 -10.38
N ASP A 121 -19.26 0.18 -11.70
CA ASP A 121 -20.25 -0.52 -12.52
C ASP A 121 -20.26 -2.03 -12.27
N HIS A 122 -19.10 -2.61 -11.95
CA HIS A 122 -18.95 -4.04 -11.69
C HIS A 122 -18.93 -4.41 -10.20
N GLY A 123 -19.13 -3.44 -9.30
CA GLY A 123 -19.21 -3.68 -7.87
C GLY A 123 -17.89 -4.10 -7.21
N TYR A 124 -16.77 -3.59 -7.70
CA TYR A 124 -15.48 -3.76 -7.05
C TYR A 124 -15.29 -2.75 -5.92
#